data_bea9052bdc82eaabd045f0cf912bbf3a
#
_entry.id   bea9052bdc82eaabd045f0cf912bbf3a
#
_cell.length_a   1.000
_cell.length_b   1.000
_cell.length_c   1.000
_cell.angle_alpha   90.00
_cell.angle_beta   90.00
_cell.angle_gamma   90.00
#
_symmetry.space_group_name_H-M   'P 1'
#
loop_
_entity.id
_entity.type
_entity.pdbx_description
1 polymer ?
#
loop_
_entity_poly.entity_id
_entity_poly.type
_entity_poly.pdbx_seq_one_letter_code
_entity_poly.pdbx_strand_id
1 'polypeptide(L)'
;SVRVRTGNVSAGTSIFAMVVLEHKLARLHPEVDLVTTPAGDLAGMSHANNFTSDLNAWVGLFGQFAAAIGQPVDAGTLYGTLFRAAIADDVDADCGGLLNYPFRSGEFLAGLPEGRPLFARSPEARMSLGNFMRTQLFSAFSPVKIGMDVMTKDEGVAVDSLVGHGGIFTTPKVAQKILAAA
;
A
#
# COMPACT_ATOMS: atom_id res chain seq x y z
N SER A 1 11.74 17.04 -10.57
CA SER A 1 11.53 18.36 -9.96
C SER A 1 10.23 18.35 -9.18
N VAL A 2 10.25 18.90 -7.98
CA VAL A 2 9.07 19.11 -7.16
C VAL A 2 8.22 20.19 -7.85
N ARG A 3 7.00 19.85 -8.25
CA ARG A 3 6.04 20.76 -8.90
C ARG A 3 4.67 20.59 -8.29
N VAL A 4 3.87 21.65 -8.33
CA VAL A 4 2.45 21.60 -7.98
C VAL A 4 1.75 20.46 -8.73
N ARG A 5 0.84 19.77 -8.07
CA ARG A 5 0.06 18.61 -8.56
C ARG A 5 0.90 17.37 -8.86
N THR A 6 2.17 17.37 -8.42
CA THR A 6 3.00 16.16 -8.47
C THR A 6 3.35 15.71 -7.06
N GLY A 7 3.66 14.43 -6.91
CA GLY A 7 3.97 13.89 -5.60
C GLY A 7 4.79 12.61 -5.65
N ASN A 8 4.96 12.03 -4.48
CA ASN A 8 5.65 10.76 -4.35
C ASN A 8 4.95 9.84 -3.35
N VAL A 9 5.12 8.55 -3.55
CA VAL A 9 4.77 7.50 -2.59
C VAL A 9 6.07 6.84 -2.15
N SER A 10 6.37 6.90 -0.86
CA SER A 10 7.54 6.23 -0.28
C SER A 10 7.09 5.08 0.60
N ALA A 11 7.55 3.90 0.27
CA ALA A 11 7.10 2.63 0.83
C ALA A 11 8.27 1.87 1.46
N GLY A 12 8.26 1.80 2.79
CA GLY A 12 9.22 1.09 3.64
C GLY A 12 8.50 0.19 4.64
N THR A 13 8.87 0.26 5.92
CA THR A 13 8.09 -0.35 7.02
C THR A 13 6.77 0.38 7.25
N SER A 14 6.79 1.68 7.07
CA SER A 14 5.63 2.56 6.93
C SER A 14 5.51 3.02 5.48
N ILE A 15 4.41 3.69 5.15
CA ILE A 15 4.17 4.27 3.84
C ILE A 15 3.64 5.68 3.97
N PHE A 16 4.06 6.58 3.07
CA PHE A 16 3.39 7.86 2.91
C PHE A 16 3.21 8.20 1.43
N ALA A 17 2.15 8.94 1.16
CA ALA A 17 1.94 9.62 -0.12
C ALA A 17 1.90 11.13 0.13
N MET A 18 2.65 11.88 -0.65
CA MET A 18 2.75 13.32 -0.52
C MET A 18 2.47 13.97 -1.87
N VAL A 19 1.68 15.04 -1.88
CA VAL A 19 1.33 15.81 -3.07
C VAL A 19 1.60 17.29 -2.82
N VAL A 20 2.28 17.96 -3.76
CA VAL A 20 2.45 19.43 -3.72
C VAL A 20 1.13 20.06 -4.14
N LEU A 21 0.55 20.83 -3.21
CA LEU A 21 -0.77 21.40 -3.35
C LEU A 21 -0.78 22.62 -4.27
N GLU A 22 -1.82 22.74 -5.09
CA GLU A 22 -2.05 23.94 -5.92
C GLU A 22 -2.76 25.06 -5.17
N HIS A 23 -3.45 24.71 -4.07
CA HIS A 23 -4.14 25.63 -3.18
C HIS A 23 -4.12 25.10 -1.75
N LYS A 24 -4.42 25.96 -0.77
CA LYS A 24 -4.61 25.52 0.61
C LYS A 24 -5.86 24.67 0.72
N LEU A 25 -5.82 23.66 1.59
CA LEU A 25 -7.03 22.91 1.94
C LEU A 25 -8.04 23.84 2.62
N ALA A 26 -9.33 23.61 2.37
CA ALA A 26 -10.41 24.42 2.94
C ALA A 26 -10.49 24.30 4.47
N ARG A 27 -10.08 23.12 4.98
CA ARG A 27 -10.04 22.84 6.43
C ARG A 27 -8.87 21.91 6.77
N LEU A 28 -8.58 21.75 8.06
CA LEU A 28 -7.65 20.73 8.54
C LEU A 28 -8.37 19.39 8.60
N HIS A 29 -7.67 18.35 8.17
CA HIS A 29 -8.12 16.97 8.21
C HIS A 29 -7.14 16.14 9.03
N PRO A 30 -7.61 15.33 9.98
CA PRO A 30 -6.72 14.49 10.78
C PRO A 30 -5.99 13.41 9.96
N GLU A 31 -6.47 13.09 8.76
CA GLU A 31 -5.88 12.11 7.85
C GLU A 31 -4.77 12.69 6.96
N VAL A 32 -4.54 14.00 7.02
CA VAL A 32 -3.59 14.71 6.15
C VAL A 32 -2.69 15.62 6.95
N ASP A 33 -1.41 15.33 6.97
CA ASP A 33 -0.37 16.22 7.50
C ASP A 33 -0.04 17.30 6.47
N LEU A 34 0.02 18.56 6.91
CA LEU A 34 0.48 19.66 6.08
C LEU A 34 1.96 19.91 6.32
N VAL A 35 2.74 19.80 5.29
CA VAL A 35 4.19 20.00 5.31
C VAL A 35 4.60 20.98 4.21
N THR A 36 5.86 21.42 4.22
CA THR A 36 6.41 22.27 3.18
C THR A 36 7.54 21.57 2.44
N THR A 37 7.63 21.81 1.15
CA THR A 37 8.80 21.42 0.36
C THR A 37 10.01 22.28 0.75
N PRO A 38 11.26 21.88 0.41
CA PRO A 38 12.43 22.74 0.61
C PRO A 38 12.36 24.09 -0.11
N ALA A 39 11.51 24.21 -1.13
CA ALA A 39 11.26 25.47 -1.84
C ALA A 39 10.18 26.34 -1.17
N GLY A 40 9.50 25.83 -0.13
CA GLY A 40 8.46 26.55 0.60
C GLY A 40 7.04 26.28 0.09
N ASP A 41 6.87 25.41 -0.93
CA ASP A 41 5.55 25.06 -1.42
C ASP A 41 4.82 24.18 -0.40
N LEU A 42 3.51 24.36 -0.24
CA LEU A 42 2.68 23.55 0.63
C LEU A 42 2.47 22.16 0.02
N ALA A 43 2.57 21.12 0.85
CA ALA A 43 2.28 19.76 0.45
C ALA A 43 1.39 19.06 1.49
N GLY A 44 0.43 18.28 1.01
CA GLY A 44 -0.38 17.38 1.83
C GLY A 44 0.24 15.99 1.84
N MET A 45 0.31 15.36 3.01
CA MET A 45 0.87 14.04 3.21
C MET A 45 -0.10 13.13 3.95
N SER A 46 -0.42 11.98 3.35
CA SER A 46 -1.06 10.86 4.02
C SER A 46 0.00 9.87 4.46
N HIS A 47 0.05 9.53 5.74
CA HIS A 47 1.07 8.65 6.32
C HIS A 47 0.43 7.51 7.11
N ALA A 48 0.82 6.27 6.80
CA ALA A 48 0.39 5.07 7.51
C ALA A 48 1.59 4.35 8.16
N ASN A 49 1.39 3.89 9.40
CA ASN A 49 2.44 3.22 10.19
C ASN A 49 2.74 1.81 9.70
N ASN A 50 1.73 1.14 9.11
CA ASN A 50 1.82 -0.26 8.74
C ASN A 50 1.89 -0.40 7.21
N PHE A 51 2.94 -1.03 6.70
CA PHE A 51 3.04 -1.33 5.29
C PHE A 51 3.66 -2.71 5.03
N THR A 52 5.00 -2.87 5.14
CA THR A 52 5.63 -4.14 4.75
C THR A 52 5.73 -5.17 5.87
N SER A 53 5.49 -4.81 7.12
CA SER A 53 5.75 -5.72 8.26
C SER A 53 4.90 -6.98 8.23
N ASP A 54 3.60 -6.87 7.92
CA ASP A 54 2.71 -8.03 7.80
C ASP A 54 2.98 -8.79 6.49
N LEU A 55 3.15 -8.06 5.39
CA LEU A 55 3.52 -8.63 4.10
C LEU A 55 4.80 -9.46 4.17
N ASN A 56 5.84 -8.97 4.87
CA ASN A 56 7.09 -9.69 5.06
C ASN A 56 6.90 -10.98 5.88
N ALA A 57 6.00 -10.99 6.86
CA ALA A 57 5.69 -12.20 7.63
C ALA A 57 5.09 -13.29 6.72
N TRP A 58 4.17 -12.94 5.83
CA TRP A 58 3.60 -13.87 4.86
C TRP A 58 4.63 -14.36 3.84
N VAL A 59 5.44 -13.48 3.29
CA VAL A 59 6.53 -13.87 2.37
C VAL A 59 7.51 -14.80 3.08
N GLY A 60 7.86 -14.51 4.34
CA GLY A 60 8.70 -15.39 5.16
C GLY A 60 8.10 -16.78 5.38
N LEU A 61 6.77 -16.87 5.57
CA LEU A 61 6.07 -18.16 5.68
C LEU A 61 6.18 -18.99 4.39
N PHE A 62 6.01 -18.36 3.22
CA PHE A 62 6.21 -19.04 1.93
C PHE A 62 7.66 -19.50 1.74
N GLY A 63 8.64 -18.73 2.20
CA GLY A 63 10.05 -19.11 2.19
C GLY A 63 10.32 -20.33 3.09
N GLN A 64 9.74 -20.38 4.28
CA GLN A 64 9.83 -21.53 5.18
C GLN A 64 9.18 -22.78 4.56
N PHE A 65 8.03 -22.62 3.91
CA PHE A 65 7.40 -23.73 3.19
C PHE A 65 8.29 -24.27 2.07
N ALA A 66 8.85 -23.38 1.24
CA ALA A 66 9.77 -23.76 0.17
C ALA A 66 10.99 -24.55 0.70
N ALA A 67 11.59 -24.09 1.81
CA ALA A 67 12.68 -24.79 2.45
C ALA A 67 12.27 -26.16 3.01
N ALA A 68 11.08 -26.25 3.63
CA ALA A 68 10.56 -27.50 4.21
C ALA A 68 10.33 -28.61 3.17
N ILE A 69 10.00 -28.27 1.94
CA ILE A 69 9.86 -29.22 0.81
C ILE A 69 11.17 -29.42 0.03
N GLY A 70 12.31 -28.95 0.54
CA GLY A 70 13.62 -29.11 -0.09
C GLY A 70 13.87 -28.20 -1.31
N GLN A 71 13.12 -27.13 -1.46
CA GLN A 71 13.21 -26.17 -2.57
C GLN A 71 13.46 -24.75 -2.04
N PRO A 72 14.57 -24.50 -1.32
CA PRO A 72 14.84 -23.17 -0.79
C PRO A 72 14.97 -22.15 -1.92
N VAL A 73 14.38 -20.97 -1.74
CA VAL A 73 14.35 -19.89 -2.72
C VAL A 73 14.96 -18.66 -2.10
N ASP A 74 15.80 -17.93 -2.85
CA ASP A 74 16.34 -16.65 -2.39
C ASP A 74 15.23 -15.59 -2.26
N ALA A 75 15.47 -14.63 -1.38
CA ALA A 75 14.45 -13.63 -1.03
C ALA A 75 13.98 -12.82 -2.25
N GLY A 76 14.88 -12.41 -3.14
CA GLY A 76 14.52 -11.60 -4.32
C GLY A 76 13.61 -12.35 -5.29
N THR A 77 13.93 -13.60 -5.56
CA THR A 77 13.09 -14.50 -6.39
C THR A 77 11.73 -14.75 -5.73
N LEU A 78 11.71 -14.97 -4.40
CA LEU A 78 10.48 -15.22 -3.66
C LEU A 78 9.55 -14.00 -3.71
N TYR A 79 10.03 -12.80 -3.36
CA TYR A 79 9.25 -11.56 -3.45
C TYR A 79 8.75 -11.32 -4.89
N GLY A 80 9.64 -11.43 -5.87
CA GLY A 80 9.27 -11.22 -7.27
C GLY A 80 8.20 -12.19 -7.75
N THR A 81 8.25 -13.45 -7.35
CA THR A 81 7.27 -14.48 -7.71
C THR A 81 5.92 -14.21 -7.06
N LEU A 82 5.90 -13.97 -5.76
CA LEU A 82 4.67 -13.72 -5.00
C LEU A 82 3.99 -12.43 -5.45
N PHE A 83 4.76 -11.37 -5.66
CA PHE A 83 4.21 -10.09 -6.10
C PHE A 83 3.63 -10.15 -7.51
N ARG A 84 4.30 -10.83 -8.44
CA ARG A 84 3.74 -11.04 -9.78
C ARG A 84 2.46 -11.87 -9.77
N ALA A 85 2.32 -12.82 -8.86
CA ALA A 85 1.07 -13.58 -8.70
C ALA A 85 -0.13 -12.66 -8.44
N ALA A 86 0.04 -11.55 -7.71
CA ALA A 86 -1.03 -10.61 -7.39
C ALA A 86 -1.62 -9.86 -8.60
N ILE A 87 -0.92 -9.86 -9.74
CA ILE A 87 -1.34 -9.15 -10.96
C ILE A 87 -1.48 -10.09 -12.18
N ALA A 88 -1.53 -11.40 -11.95
CA ALA A 88 -1.78 -12.39 -12.98
C ALA A 88 -3.21 -12.28 -13.52
N ASP A 89 -3.44 -12.79 -14.74
CA ASP A 89 -4.71 -12.60 -15.47
C ASP A 89 -5.90 -13.34 -14.82
N ASP A 90 -5.64 -14.36 -14.01
CA ASP A 90 -6.64 -15.16 -13.31
C ASP A 90 -6.98 -14.66 -11.90
N VAL A 91 -6.44 -13.51 -11.51
CA VAL A 91 -6.70 -12.90 -10.20
C VAL A 91 -7.98 -12.07 -10.23
N ASP A 92 -8.85 -12.31 -9.24
CA ASP A 92 -10.11 -11.59 -9.13
C ASP A 92 -9.91 -10.11 -8.78
N ALA A 93 -10.72 -9.25 -9.36
CA ALA A 93 -10.68 -7.81 -9.08
C ALA A 93 -10.97 -7.49 -7.60
N ASP A 94 -11.87 -8.25 -6.99
CA ASP A 94 -12.28 -8.17 -5.58
C ASP A 94 -11.43 -9.05 -4.65
N CYS A 95 -10.27 -9.51 -5.10
CA CYS A 95 -9.40 -10.43 -4.35
C CYS A 95 -10.06 -11.77 -4.00
N GLY A 96 -11.08 -12.19 -4.75
CA GLY A 96 -11.81 -13.43 -4.51
C GLY A 96 -12.57 -13.47 -3.18
N GLY A 97 -12.97 -12.33 -2.64
CA GLY A 97 -13.67 -12.23 -1.35
C GLY A 97 -12.76 -12.44 -0.14
N LEU A 98 -11.46 -12.27 -0.29
CA LEU A 98 -10.49 -12.28 0.80
C LEU A 98 -10.35 -10.89 1.41
N LEU A 99 -10.15 -10.82 2.73
CA LEU A 99 -9.97 -9.59 3.47
C LEU A 99 -8.74 -9.69 4.39
N ASN A 100 -7.92 -8.65 4.42
CA ASN A 100 -6.78 -8.55 5.31
C ASN A 100 -6.72 -7.20 6.02
N TYR A 101 -6.45 -7.24 7.31
CA TYR A 101 -6.10 -6.08 8.13
C TYR A 101 -4.63 -6.25 8.56
N PRO A 102 -3.67 -5.56 7.91
CA PRO A 102 -2.24 -5.80 8.08
C PRO A 102 -1.64 -5.06 9.29
N PHE A 103 -2.46 -4.59 10.21
CA PHE A 103 -2.06 -3.66 11.26
C PHE A 103 -1.35 -4.37 12.41
N ARG A 104 -0.04 -4.40 12.39
CA ARG A 104 0.82 -4.96 13.46
C ARG A 104 1.08 -3.96 14.58
N SER A 105 0.88 -2.68 14.34
CA SER A 105 0.88 -1.60 15.32
C SER A 105 -0.40 -0.79 15.18
N GLY A 106 -0.63 0.18 16.07
CA GLY A 106 -1.73 1.12 15.90
C GLY A 106 -1.68 1.82 14.54
N GLU A 107 -2.85 2.06 13.95
CA GLU A 107 -2.99 2.75 12.66
C GLU A 107 -4.00 3.88 12.79
N PHE A 108 -3.49 5.10 12.87
CA PHE A 108 -4.30 6.30 13.08
C PHE A 108 -5.31 6.51 11.95
N LEU A 109 -4.90 6.34 10.70
CA LEU A 109 -5.78 6.50 9.53
C LEU A 109 -6.97 5.51 9.54
N ALA A 110 -6.81 4.36 10.18
CA ALA A 110 -7.87 3.36 10.33
C ALA A 110 -8.60 3.46 11.68
N GLY A 111 -8.28 4.45 12.52
CA GLY A 111 -8.86 4.63 13.85
C GLY A 111 -8.51 3.52 14.85
N LEU A 112 -7.39 2.82 14.65
CA LEU A 112 -6.97 1.69 15.48
C LEU A 112 -5.85 2.11 16.43
N PRO A 113 -6.09 2.11 17.77
CA PRO A 113 -5.06 2.48 18.76
C PRO A 113 -3.99 1.40 18.92
N GLU A 114 -4.31 0.13 18.62
CA GLU A 114 -3.43 -1.02 18.78
C GLU A 114 -3.41 -1.89 17.52
N GLY A 115 -2.29 -2.57 17.28
CA GLY A 115 -2.16 -3.51 16.18
C GLY A 115 -2.93 -4.80 16.44
N ARG A 116 -3.69 -5.27 15.42
CA ARG A 116 -4.36 -6.57 15.38
C ARG A 116 -4.43 -7.08 13.94
N PRO A 117 -3.38 -7.76 13.46
CA PRO A 117 -3.44 -8.38 12.14
C PRO A 117 -4.56 -9.42 12.11
N LEU A 118 -5.39 -9.35 11.07
CA LEU A 118 -6.49 -10.27 10.86
C LEU A 118 -6.60 -10.60 9.38
N PHE A 119 -6.60 -11.88 9.05
CA PHE A 119 -6.96 -12.38 7.73
C PHE A 119 -8.30 -13.12 7.82
N ALA A 120 -9.26 -12.70 7.02
CA ALA A 120 -10.60 -13.25 7.02
C ALA A 120 -11.05 -13.61 5.59
N ARG A 121 -11.98 -14.56 5.51
CA ARG A 121 -12.61 -14.96 4.26
C ARG A 121 -14.02 -15.47 4.50
N SER A 122 -14.90 -15.32 3.50
CA SER A 122 -16.18 -16.01 3.51
C SER A 122 -16.03 -17.50 3.12
N PRO A 123 -17.03 -18.34 3.38
CA PRO A 123 -17.03 -19.74 2.92
C PRO A 123 -16.90 -19.86 1.39
N GLU A 124 -17.40 -18.90 0.64
CA GLU A 124 -17.41 -18.86 -0.83
C GLU A 124 -16.16 -18.21 -1.42
N ALA A 125 -15.25 -17.69 -0.59
CA ALA A 125 -14.07 -16.99 -1.07
C ALA A 125 -13.16 -17.90 -1.90
N ARG A 126 -12.69 -17.38 -3.02
CA ARG A 126 -11.71 -18.06 -3.90
C ARG A 126 -10.30 -17.84 -3.39
N MET A 127 -9.80 -18.77 -2.61
CA MET A 127 -8.45 -18.72 -2.07
C MET A 127 -7.44 -19.27 -3.08
N SER A 128 -6.82 -18.41 -3.87
CA SER A 128 -5.68 -18.69 -4.72
C SER A 128 -4.45 -17.90 -4.27
N LEU A 129 -3.26 -18.27 -4.75
CA LEU A 129 -2.03 -17.52 -4.46
C LEU A 129 -2.15 -16.07 -4.97
N GLY A 130 -2.71 -15.90 -6.17
CA GLY A 130 -2.92 -14.58 -6.77
C GLY A 130 -3.86 -13.70 -5.95
N ASN A 131 -5.06 -14.22 -5.62
CA ASN A 131 -6.04 -13.51 -4.80
C ASN A 131 -5.47 -13.18 -3.41
N PHE A 132 -4.78 -14.13 -2.78
CA PHE A 132 -4.14 -13.91 -1.49
C PHE A 132 -3.11 -12.77 -1.57
N MET A 133 -2.18 -12.82 -2.51
CA MET A 133 -1.13 -11.80 -2.63
C MET A 133 -1.69 -10.43 -3.04
N ARG A 134 -2.74 -10.41 -3.89
CA ARG A 134 -3.45 -9.17 -4.23
C ARG A 134 -4.10 -8.56 -2.99
N THR A 135 -4.76 -9.37 -2.16
CA THR A 135 -5.33 -8.92 -0.88
C THR A 135 -4.27 -8.31 0.03
N GLN A 136 -3.12 -8.98 0.17
CA GLN A 136 -2.02 -8.47 1.00
C GLN A 136 -1.50 -7.12 0.49
N LEU A 137 -1.33 -6.97 -0.81
CA LEU A 137 -0.84 -5.72 -1.40
C LEU A 137 -1.88 -4.60 -1.30
N PHE A 138 -3.15 -4.85 -1.65
CA PHE A 138 -4.21 -3.84 -1.50
C PHE A 138 -4.36 -3.37 -0.06
N SER A 139 -4.37 -4.30 0.90
CA SER A 139 -4.52 -3.94 2.31
C SER A 139 -3.34 -3.11 2.83
N ALA A 140 -2.13 -3.36 2.32
CA ALA A 140 -0.96 -2.57 2.68
C ALA A 140 -1.07 -1.11 2.17
N PHE A 141 -1.60 -0.89 0.96
CA PHE A 141 -1.78 0.45 0.40
C PHE A 141 -3.04 1.17 0.90
N SER A 142 -4.05 0.45 1.38
CA SER A 142 -5.36 1.02 1.71
C SER A 142 -5.35 2.16 2.73
N PRO A 143 -4.51 2.17 3.79
CA PRO A 143 -4.54 3.28 4.74
C PRO A 143 -4.14 4.62 4.10
N VAL A 144 -3.12 4.62 3.25
CA VAL A 144 -2.67 5.84 2.57
C VAL A 144 -3.74 6.40 1.63
N LYS A 145 -4.57 5.52 1.06
CA LYS A 145 -5.69 5.94 0.23
C LYS A 145 -6.70 6.80 0.98
N ILE A 146 -6.89 6.58 2.27
CA ILE A 146 -7.83 7.38 3.09
C ILE A 146 -7.46 8.87 3.00
N GLY A 147 -6.24 9.23 3.33
CA GLY A 147 -5.81 10.62 3.23
C GLY A 147 -5.69 11.14 1.79
N MET A 148 -5.36 10.27 0.83
CA MET A 148 -5.37 10.64 -0.59
C MET A 148 -6.79 10.95 -1.07
N ASP A 149 -7.80 10.18 -0.65
CA ASP A 149 -9.21 10.44 -0.99
C ASP A 149 -9.70 11.77 -0.37
N VAL A 150 -9.31 12.07 0.86
CA VAL A 150 -9.58 13.39 1.47
C VAL A 150 -9.01 14.51 0.59
N MET A 151 -7.74 14.42 0.20
CA MET A 151 -7.14 15.45 -0.65
C MET A 151 -7.82 15.55 -2.02
N THR A 152 -8.04 14.44 -2.70
CA THR A 152 -8.51 14.44 -4.10
C THR A 152 -10.02 14.58 -4.23
N LYS A 153 -10.81 13.98 -3.34
CA LYS A 153 -12.28 13.95 -3.43
C LYS A 153 -12.93 15.05 -2.61
N ASP A 154 -12.48 15.26 -1.37
CA ASP A 154 -13.12 16.23 -0.48
C ASP A 154 -12.57 17.66 -0.71
N GLU A 155 -11.28 17.79 -0.94
CA GLU A 155 -10.59 19.07 -1.11
C GLU A 155 -10.32 19.43 -2.59
N GLY A 156 -10.62 18.52 -3.52
CA GLY A 156 -10.48 18.76 -4.96
C GLY A 156 -9.04 18.94 -5.45
N VAL A 157 -8.06 18.44 -4.69
CA VAL A 157 -6.64 18.50 -5.08
C VAL A 157 -6.41 17.65 -6.33
N ALA A 158 -5.93 18.27 -7.40
CA ALA A 158 -5.57 17.53 -8.59
C ALA A 158 -4.17 16.91 -8.47
N VAL A 159 -4.03 15.69 -8.98
CA VAL A 159 -2.78 14.95 -9.00
C VAL A 159 -2.45 14.50 -10.41
N ASP A 160 -1.40 15.08 -10.99
CA ASP A 160 -0.96 14.75 -12.36
C ASP A 160 -0.06 13.52 -12.39
N SER A 161 0.78 13.35 -11.36
CA SER A 161 1.69 12.20 -11.28
C SER A 161 2.17 11.94 -9.86
N LEU A 162 2.37 10.65 -9.56
CA LEU A 162 3.03 10.16 -8.35
C LEU A 162 4.24 9.31 -8.73
N VAL A 163 5.38 9.54 -8.07
CA VAL A 163 6.59 8.73 -8.23
C VAL A 163 6.72 7.78 -7.04
N GLY A 164 6.79 6.48 -7.32
CA GLY A 164 6.94 5.46 -6.28
C GLY A 164 8.39 5.19 -5.90
N HIS A 165 8.68 5.11 -4.60
CA HIS A 165 9.97 4.77 -4.02
C HIS A 165 9.82 3.62 -3.01
N GLY A 166 10.88 2.81 -2.89
CA GLY A 166 10.96 1.69 -1.93
C GLY A 166 11.01 0.33 -2.60
N GLY A 167 11.34 -0.70 -1.80
CA GLY A 167 11.60 -2.06 -2.29
C GLY A 167 10.43 -2.69 -3.06
N ILE A 168 9.18 -2.36 -2.72
CA ILE A 168 8.01 -2.88 -3.40
C ILE A 168 7.93 -2.44 -4.89
N PHE A 169 8.50 -1.29 -5.22
CA PHE A 169 8.53 -0.78 -6.60
C PHE A 169 9.65 -1.40 -7.46
N THR A 170 10.52 -2.22 -6.88
CA THR A 170 11.58 -2.94 -7.63
C THR A 170 11.04 -4.09 -8.45
N THR A 171 9.87 -4.67 -8.08
CA THR A 171 9.18 -5.64 -8.93
C THR A 171 8.38 -4.88 -10.00
N PRO A 172 8.80 -4.94 -11.29
CA PRO A 172 8.21 -4.10 -12.32
C PRO A 172 6.70 -4.25 -12.44
N LYS A 173 6.00 -3.13 -12.54
CA LYS A 173 4.56 -2.99 -12.78
C LYS A 173 3.65 -3.42 -11.63
N VAL A 174 4.09 -4.16 -10.61
CA VAL A 174 3.21 -4.69 -9.57
C VAL A 174 2.67 -3.57 -8.70
N ALA A 175 3.54 -2.86 -7.97
CA ALA A 175 3.12 -1.81 -7.06
C ALA A 175 2.37 -0.68 -7.80
N GLN A 176 2.80 -0.34 -9.02
CA GLN A 176 2.13 0.65 -9.86
C GLN A 176 0.69 0.23 -10.21
N LYS A 177 0.47 -1.03 -10.63
CA LYS A 177 -0.86 -1.55 -10.95
C LYS A 177 -1.76 -1.61 -9.71
N ILE A 178 -1.22 -2.06 -8.58
CA ILE A 178 -1.96 -2.16 -7.32
C ILE A 178 -2.34 -0.75 -6.84
N LEU A 179 -1.40 0.18 -6.80
CA LEU A 179 -1.65 1.55 -6.36
C LEU A 179 -2.64 2.29 -7.26
N ALA A 180 -2.61 2.05 -8.57
CA ALA A 180 -3.53 2.67 -9.51
C ALA A 180 -4.95 2.06 -9.46
N ALA A 181 -5.11 0.86 -8.90
CA ALA A 181 -6.39 0.17 -8.76
C ALA A 181 -7.00 0.34 -7.35
N ALA A 182 -6.24 0.84 -6.39
CA ALA A 182 -6.70 1.17 -5.04
C ALA A 182 -7.41 2.52 -5.02
#